data_69364c80378339bb41093ce1b8c14ffd
#
_entry.id   69364c80378339bb41093ce1b8c14ffd
#
_cell.length_a   1.000
_cell.length_b   1.000
_cell.length_c   1.000
_cell.angle_alpha   90.00
_cell.angle_beta   90.00
_cell.angle_gamma   90.00
#
_symmetry.space_group_name_H-M   'P 1'
#
loop_
_entity.id
_entity.type
_entity.pdbx_description
1 polymer ?
#
loop_
_entity_poly.entity_id
_entity_poly.type
_entity_poly.pdbx_seq_one_letter_code
_entity_poly.pdbx_strand_id
1 'polypeptide(L)'
;VTLRSNQNHHTMSKDRLVTPSYVLILAANFLLYFAFYLFLPVLPFYLTEIFQTGNAAVGVILSCYTVASLCIRPFSGYLLDTLARKPLYLIAYFLFITVFAGYILAGVLSLFIMLRVVHGLAFGMVTVAGNTIVIDITPSSRRGEAVGYYGLMNNTAMSFGPMIGLFMHDTC
;
A
#
# COMPACT_ATOMS: atom_id res chain seq x y z
N VAL A 1 9.28 -5.09 -62.96
CA VAL A 1 9.67 -5.50 -61.59
C VAL A 1 8.81 -4.72 -60.64
N THR A 2 7.70 -5.33 -60.21
CA THR A 2 6.69 -4.72 -59.31
C THR A 2 7.06 -5.03 -57.90
N LEU A 3 7.59 -4.04 -57.18
CA LEU A 3 7.79 -4.13 -55.74
C LEU A 3 6.43 -4.10 -55.04
N ARG A 4 5.95 -5.25 -54.65
CA ARG A 4 4.75 -5.45 -53.84
C ARG A 4 5.08 -4.98 -52.42
N SER A 5 4.75 -3.74 -52.09
CA SER A 5 4.76 -3.20 -50.74
C SER A 5 3.86 -4.04 -49.85
N ASN A 6 4.45 -4.91 -49.08
CA ASN A 6 3.76 -5.68 -48.04
C ASN A 6 3.58 -4.76 -46.85
N GLN A 7 2.54 -3.92 -46.91
CA GLN A 7 2.09 -3.17 -45.76
C GLN A 7 1.44 -4.16 -44.81
N ASN A 8 2.25 -4.70 -43.92
CA ASN A 8 1.77 -5.32 -42.70
C ASN A 8 0.97 -4.27 -41.92
N HIS A 9 -0.32 -4.27 -42.13
CA HIS A 9 -1.25 -3.68 -41.17
C HIS A 9 -1.08 -4.48 -39.84
N HIS A 10 -0.07 -4.08 -39.07
CA HIS A 10 -0.13 -4.30 -37.65
C HIS A 10 -1.37 -3.54 -37.18
N THR A 11 -2.48 -4.26 -37.15
CA THR A 11 -3.63 -3.84 -36.34
C THR A 11 -3.08 -3.59 -34.95
N MET A 12 -2.85 -2.32 -34.62
CA MET A 12 -2.55 -1.89 -33.26
C MET A 12 -3.76 -2.31 -32.43
N SER A 13 -3.69 -3.51 -31.90
CA SER A 13 -4.55 -3.89 -30.78
C SER A 13 -4.40 -2.78 -29.77
N LYS A 14 -5.46 -1.98 -29.60
CA LYS A 14 -5.48 -0.85 -28.67
C LYS A 14 -5.18 -1.43 -27.31
N ASP A 15 -3.94 -1.34 -26.86
CA ASP A 15 -3.44 -1.92 -25.62
C ASP A 15 -4.38 -1.47 -24.48
N ARG A 16 -5.22 -2.39 -24.00
CA ARG A 16 -6.21 -2.07 -22.97
C ARG A 16 -5.50 -1.90 -21.63
N LEU A 17 -5.48 -0.69 -21.10
CA LEU A 17 -5.00 -0.44 -19.75
C LEU A 17 -5.96 -1.05 -18.71
N VAL A 18 -7.26 -0.82 -18.90
CA VAL A 18 -8.29 -1.27 -17.97
C VAL A 18 -8.57 -2.75 -18.19
N THR A 19 -7.87 -3.58 -17.42
CA THR A 19 -8.09 -5.02 -17.30
C THR A 19 -8.64 -5.34 -15.92
N PRO A 20 -9.34 -6.47 -15.72
CA PRO A 20 -9.82 -6.87 -14.39
C PRO A 20 -8.69 -6.92 -13.35
N SER A 21 -7.52 -7.43 -13.71
CA SER A 21 -6.36 -7.48 -12.82
C SER A 21 -5.86 -6.09 -12.43
N TYR A 22 -5.88 -5.15 -13.39
CA TYR A 22 -5.48 -3.78 -13.12
C TYR A 22 -6.47 -3.06 -12.19
N VAL A 23 -7.77 -3.23 -12.41
CA VAL A 23 -8.82 -2.66 -11.53
C VAL A 23 -8.71 -3.23 -10.11
N LEU A 24 -8.49 -4.54 -9.97
CA LEU A 24 -8.33 -5.18 -8.67
C LEU A 24 -7.11 -4.64 -7.91
N ILE A 25 -5.96 -4.46 -8.57
CA ILE A 25 -4.77 -3.91 -7.90
C ILE A 25 -4.95 -2.43 -7.52
N LEU A 26 -5.66 -1.63 -8.33
CA LEU A 26 -6.03 -0.26 -7.99
C LEU A 26 -6.94 -0.20 -6.77
N ALA A 27 -7.97 -1.04 -6.72
CA ALA A 27 -8.90 -1.12 -5.60
C ALA A 27 -8.18 -1.58 -4.32
N ALA A 28 -7.35 -2.61 -4.41
CA ALA A 28 -6.54 -3.09 -3.29
C ALA A 28 -5.59 -1.99 -2.77
N ASN A 29 -4.94 -1.26 -3.67
CA ASN A 29 -4.07 -0.14 -3.32
C ASN A 29 -4.83 0.99 -2.62
N PHE A 30 -6.00 1.37 -3.16
CA PHE A 30 -6.85 2.37 -2.52
C PHE A 30 -7.24 1.94 -1.10
N LEU A 31 -7.71 0.71 -0.91
CA LEU A 31 -8.11 0.19 0.40
C LEU A 31 -6.94 0.13 1.39
N LEU A 32 -5.74 -0.25 0.93
CA LEU A 32 -4.53 -0.27 1.74
C LEU A 32 -4.21 1.13 2.30
N TYR A 33 -4.13 2.11 1.42
CA TYR A 33 -3.81 3.49 1.81
C TYR A 33 -4.95 4.14 2.58
N PHE A 34 -6.20 3.84 2.23
CA PHE A 34 -7.37 4.35 2.94
C PHE A 34 -7.41 3.86 4.38
N ALA A 35 -7.20 2.56 4.63
CA ALA A 35 -7.11 1.99 5.98
C ALA A 35 -5.97 2.63 6.78
N PHE A 36 -4.81 2.81 6.14
CA PHE A 36 -3.66 3.47 6.77
C PHE A 36 -3.97 4.92 7.16
N TYR A 37 -4.49 5.73 6.23
CA TYR A 37 -4.76 7.15 6.48
C TYR A 37 -5.97 7.39 7.39
N LEU A 38 -6.94 6.49 7.39
CA LEU A 38 -8.06 6.52 8.34
C LEU A 38 -7.58 6.33 9.78
N PHE A 39 -6.64 5.41 9.98
CA PHE A 39 -6.13 5.05 11.31
C PHE A 39 -5.08 6.04 11.83
N LEU A 40 -4.30 6.66 10.94
CA LEU A 40 -3.16 7.50 11.29
C LEU A 40 -3.49 8.66 12.26
N PRO A 41 -4.54 9.48 12.05
CA PRO A 41 -4.88 10.58 12.93
C PRO A 41 -5.50 10.14 14.27
N VAL A 42 -6.11 8.96 14.33
CA VAL A 42 -6.72 8.42 15.55
C VAL A 42 -5.67 7.86 16.51
N LEU A 43 -4.53 7.41 16.00
CA LEU A 43 -3.46 6.80 16.78
C LEU A 43 -2.92 7.65 17.94
N PRO A 44 -2.62 8.94 17.77
CA PRO A 44 -2.16 9.78 18.89
C PRO A 44 -3.16 9.80 20.05
N PHE A 45 -4.45 9.93 19.75
CA PHE A 45 -5.52 9.91 20.76
C PHE A 45 -5.56 8.57 21.49
N TYR A 46 -5.59 7.47 20.74
CA TYR A 46 -5.56 6.13 21.31
C TYR A 46 -4.35 5.90 22.24
N LEU A 47 -3.15 6.31 21.84
CA LEU A 47 -1.94 6.15 22.63
C LEU A 47 -1.95 7.00 23.92
N THR A 48 -2.47 8.20 23.85
CA THR A 48 -2.56 9.07 25.02
C THR A 48 -3.67 8.66 25.99
N GLU A 49 -4.81 8.21 25.49
CA GLU A 49 -5.97 7.84 26.31
C GLU A 49 -5.81 6.45 26.95
N ILE A 50 -5.40 5.45 26.17
CA ILE A 50 -5.33 4.06 26.66
C ILE A 50 -4.00 3.77 27.37
N PHE A 51 -2.87 4.22 26.81
CA PHE A 51 -1.56 3.92 27.40
C PHE A 51 -0.98 5.08 28.21
N GLN A 52 -1.69 6.20 28.35
CA GLN A 52 -1.24 7.37 29.12
C GLN A 52 0.15 7.87 28.70
N THR A 53 0.46 7.76 27.39
CA THR A 53 1.79 8.12 26.85
C THR A 53 1.90 9.62 26.61
N GLY A 54 3.08 10.19 26.93
CA GLY A 54 3.38 11.58 26.57
C GLY A 54 3.63 11.77 25.06
N ASN A 55 3.48 13.01 24.57
CA ASN A 55 3.59 13.35 23.15
C ASN A 55 4.91 12.92 22.49
N ALA A 56 6.02 12.95 23.25
CA ALA A 56 7.33 12.50 22.74
C ALA A 56 7.31 10.98 22.45
N ALA A 57 6.71 10.17 23.33
CA ALA A 57 6.57 8.72 23.13
C ALA A 57 5.66 8.41 21.93
N VAL A 58 4.55 9.12 21.76
CA VAL A 58 3.67 9.03 20.59
C VAL A 58 4.47 9.24 19.30
N GLY A 59 5.29 10.31 19.24
CA GLY A 59 6.14 10.58 18.09
C GLY A 59 7.11 9.44 17.76
N VAL A 60 7.76 8.86 18.77
CA VAL A 60 8.66 7.71 18.60
C VAL A 60 7.91 6.48 18.08
N ILE A 61 6.74 6.17 18.64
CA ILE A 61 5.93 5.01 18.23
C ILE A 61 5.46 5.16 16.78
N LEU A 62 5.03 6.33 16.37
CA LEU A 62 4.66 6.61 14.99
C LEU A 62 5.86 6.49 14.05
N SER A 63 7.03 6.95 14.49
CA SER A 63 8.27 6.86 13.71
C SER A 63 8.75 5.43 13.52
N CYS A 64 8.56 4.54 14.49
CA CYS A 64 8.92 3.10 14.36
C CYS A 64 8.28 2.45 13.12
N TYR A 65 7.02 2.76 12.83
CA TYR A 65 6.35 2.28 11.63
C TYR A 65 7.02 2.77 10.34
N THR A 66 7.32 4.07 10.27
CA THR A 66 7.94 4.67 9.09
C THR A 66 9.35 4.13 8.85
N VAL A 67 10.15 4.03 9.92
CA VAL A 67 11.50 3.46 9.84
C VAL A 67 11.45 2.00 9.38
N ALA A 68 10.58 1.18 9.96
CA ALA A 68 10.40 -0.21 9.55
C ALA A 68 10.00 -0.33 8.06
N SER A 69 9.06 0.52 7.62
CA SER A 69 8.61 0.56 6.21
C SER A 69 9.74 0.97 5.26
N LEU A 70 10.62 1.88 5.65
CA LEU A 70 11.77 2.27 4.84
C LEU A 70 12.84 1.20 4.81
N CYS A 71 13.12 0.57 5.94
CA CYS A 71 14.14 -0.47 6.06
C CYS A 71 13.84 -1.70 5.20
N ILE A 72 12.57 -2.08 5.05
CA ILE A 72 12.19 -3.26 4.25
C ILE A 72 12.28 -3.03 2.73
N ARG A 73 12.20 -1.79 2.25
CA ARG A 73 12.13 -1.48 0.81
C ARG A 73 13.28 -2.07 -0.03
N PRO A 74 14.56 -1.93 0.35
CA PRO A 74 15.65 -2.54 -0.41
C PRO A 74 15.56 -4.06 -0.45
N PHE A 75 15.15 -4.68 0.67
CA PHE A 75 14.96 -6.14 0.74
C PHE A 75 13.74 -6.59 -0.06
N SER A 76 12.68 -5.76 -0.14
CA SER A 76 11.50 -6.03 -0.96
C SER A 76 11.85 -6.19 -2.44
N GLY A 77 12.73 -5.33 -2.97
CA GLY A 77 13.21 -5.44 -4.35
C GLY A 77 13.88 -6.80 -4.59
N TYR A 78 14.84 -7.18 -3.75
CA TYR A 78 15.51 -8.46 -3.85
C TYR A 78 14.55 -9.66 -3.76
N LEU A 79 13.60 -9.64 -2.82
CA LEU A 79 12.60 -10.71 -2.69
C LEU A 79 11.69 -10.81 -3.92
N LEU A 80 11.30 -9.68 -4.52
CA LEU A 80 10.45 -9.64 -5.71
C LEU A 80 11.17 -10.11 -6.98
N ASP A 81 12.50 -10.04 -7.01
CA ASP A 81 13.31 -10.56 -8.10
C ASP A 81 13.58 -12.07 -7.97
N THR A 82 13.59 -12.59 -6.73
CA THR A 82 13.91 -14.00 -6.44
C THR A 82 12.68 -14.88 -6.22
N LEU A 83 11.58 -14.31 -5.75
CA LEU A 83 10.35 -15.02 -5.44
C LEU A 83 9.18 -14.63 -6.35
N ALA A 84 8.14 -15.44 -6.38
CA ALA A 84 6.93 -15.13 -7.11
C ALA A 84 6.23 -13.89 -6.50
N ARG A 85 6.08 -12.83 -7.31
CA ARG A 85 5.59 -11.51 -6.88
C ARG A 85 4.18 -11.53 -6.30
N LYS A 86 3.27 -12.28 -6.92
CA LYS A 86 1.86 -12.35 -6.49
C LYS A 86 1.66 -13.00 -5.11
N PRO A 87 2.24 -14.18 -4.79
CA PRO A 87 2.16 -14.73 -3.44
C PRO A 87 2.77 -13.81 -2.39
N LEU A 88 3.93 -13.21 -2.68
CA LEU A 88 4.60 -12.30 -1.77
C LEU A 88 3.74 -11.06 -1.44
N TYR A 89 3.11 -10.47 -2.47
CA TYR A 89 2.15 -9.39 -2.30
C TYR A 89 0.97 -9.80 -1.41
N LEU A 90 0.37 -10.96 -1.67
CA LEU A 90 -0.80 -11.44 -0.91
C LEU A 90 -0.45 -11.74 0.55
N ILE A 91 0.71 -12.35 0.83
CA ILE A 91 1.17 -12.62 2.19
C ILE A 91 1.39 -11.30 2.95
N ALA A 92 2.09 -10.35 2.34
CA ALA A 92 2.34 -9.06 2.96
C ALA A 92 1.05 -8.24 3.17
N TYR A 93 0.11 -8.31 2.22
CA TYR A 93 -1.20 -7.67 2.33
C TYR A 93 -2.05 -8.30 3.44
N PHE A 94 -2.05 -9.63 3.53
CA PHE A 94 -2.73 -10.35 4.59
C PHE A 94 -2.14 -10.01 5.98
N LEU A 95 -0.81 -9.97 6.08
CA LEU A 95 -0.13 -9.55 7.31
C LEU A 95 -0.50 -8.12 7.69
N PHE A 96 -0.54 -7.19 6.73
CA PHE A 96 -0.96 -5.82 6.95
C PHE A 96 -2.38 -5.73 7.56
N ILE A 97 -3.34 -6.47 7.02
CA ILE A 97 -4.72 -6.49 7.56
C ILE A 97 -4.76 -7.14 8.95
N THR A 98 -4.05 -8.25 9.14
CA THR A 98 -4.07 -9.01 10.40
C THR A 98 -3.55 -8.18 11.57
N VAL A 99 -2.58 -7.30 11.34
CA VAL A 99 -2.04 -6.43 12.40
C VAL A 99 -3.10 -5.46 12.93
N PHE A 100 -4.07 -5.02 12.14
CA PHE A 100 -5.18 -4.21 12.67
C PHE A 100 -5.98 -4.95 13.74
N ALA A 101 -6.25 -6.25 13.54
CA ALA A 101 -6.86 -7.08 14.57
C ALA A 101 -5.95 -7.22 15.80
N GLY A 102 -4.64 -7.29 15.57
CA GLY A 102 -3.64 -7.33 16.64
C GLY A 102 -3.65 -6.09 17.54
N TYR A 103 -3.92 -4.91 17.00
CA TYR A 103 -4.02 -3.69 17.81
C TYR A 103 -5.17 -3.74 18.84
N ILE A 104 -6.29 -4.38 18.52
CA ILE A 104 -7.42 -4.55 19.44
C ILE A 104 -7.01 -5.43 20.63
N LEU A 105 -6.11 -6.38 20.41
CA LEU A 105 -5.61 -7.30 21.43
C LEU A 105 -4.39 -6.78 22.18
N ALA A 106 -3.83 -5.65 21.78
CA ALA A 106 -2.63 -5.08 22.37
C ALA A 106 -2.91 -4.40 23.72
N GLY A 107 -3.00 -5.19 24.77
CA GLY A 107 -3.22 -4.72 26.15
C GLY A 107 -2.00 -4.04 26.79
N VAL A 108 -0.81 -4.10 26.19
CA VAL A 108 0.42 -3.50 26.70
C VAL A 108 1.15 -2.73 25.60
N LEU A 109 1.79 -1.61 25.98
CA LEU A 109 2.45 -0.71 25.05
C LEU A 109 3.58 -1.38 24.26
N SER A 110 4.35 -2.29 24.88
CA SER A 110 5.44 -3.01 24.20
C SER A 110 4.95 -3.88 23.04
N LEU A 111 3.82 -4.58 23.22
CA LEU A 111 3.18 -5.34 22.16
C LEU A 111 2.67 -4.43 21.04
N PHE A 112 2.09 -3.29 21.41
CA PHE A 112 1.63 -2.29 20.43
C PHE A 112 2.79 -1.78 19.55
N ILE A 113 3.95 -1.45 20.15
CA ILE A 113 5.15 -1.02 19.42
C ILE A 113 5.65 -2.12 18.48
N MET A 114 5.70 -3.37 18.97
CA MET A 114 6.10 -4.51 18.13
C MET A 114 5.17 -4.66 16.91
N LEU A 115 3.86 -4.56 17.12
CA LEU A 115 2.87 -4.59 16.04
C LEU A 115 3.06 -3.41 15.06
N ARG A 116 3.43 -2.22 15.53
CA ARG A 116 3.75 -1.06 14.67
C ARG A 116 4.93 -1.34 13.75
N VAL A 117 5.98 -1.99 14.26
CA VAL A 117 7.13 -2.39 13.45
C VAL A 117 6.72 -3.42 12.38
N VAL A 118 6.02 -4.48 12.79
CA VAL A 118 5.53 -5.51 11.86
C VAL A 118 4.60 -4.91 10.80
N HIS A 119 3.70 -4.01 11.20
CA HIS A 119 2.80 -3.32 10.30
C HIS A 119 3.56 -2.46 9.27
N GLY A 120 4.61 -1.73 9.73
CA GLY A 120 5.47 -0.96 8.84
C GLY A 120 6.22 -1.83 7.84
N LEU A 121 6.76 -2.98 8.26
CA LEU A 121 7.40 -3.94 7.36
C LEU A 121 6.41 -4.46 6.30
N ALA A 122 5.21 -4.87 6.72
CA ALA A 122 4.16 -5.34 5.82
C ALA A 122 3.77 -4.25 4.81
N PHE A 123 3.53 -3.03 5.26
CA PHE A 123 3.19 -1.89 4.41
C PHE A 123 4.29 -1.59 3.38
N GLY A 124 5.55 -1.53 3.81
CA GLY A 124 6.69 -1.30 2.92
C GLY A 124 6.78 -2.36 1.82
N MET A 125 6.59 -3.63 2.18
CA MET A 125 6.59 -4.75 1.23
C MET A 125 5.42 -4.65 0.25
N VAL A 126 4.18 -4.44 0.73
CA VAL A 126 2.97 -4.35 -0.10
C VAL A 126 3.09 -3.20 -1.11
N THR A 127 3.57 -2.02 -0.68
CA THR A 127 3.67 -0.85 -1.56
C THR A 127 4.68 -1.04 -2.68
N VAL A 128 5.84 -1.66 -2.40
CA VAL A 128 6.83 -1.99 -3.43
C VAL A 128 6.30 -3.07 -4.37
N ALA A 129 5.75 -4.16 -3.82
CA ALA A 129 5.22 -5.27 -4.60
C ALA A 129 4.04 -4.84 -5.49
N GLY A 130 3.11 -4.04 -4.95
CA GLY A 130 1.97 -3.52 -5.70
C GLY A 130 2.38 -2.66 -6.89
N ASN A 131 3.33 -1.75 -6.69
CA ASN A 131 3.86 -0.91 -7.76
C ASN A 131 4.57 -1.76 -8.85
N THR A 132 5.33 -2.76 -8.45
CA THR A 132 5.99 -3.70 -9.38
C THR A 132 4.96 -4.49 -10.19
N ILE A 133 3.91 -5.03 -9.55
CA ILE A 133 2.85 -5.77 -10.22
C ILE A 133 2.11 -4.89 -11.24
N VAL A 134 1.81 -3.63 -10.89
CA VAL A 134 1.17 -2.67 -11.82
C VAL A 134 2.00 -2.50 -13.09
N ILE A 135 3.32 -2.34 -12.95
CA ILE A 135 4.24 -2.21 -14.10
C ILE A 135 4.26 -3.49 -14.95
N ASP A 136 4.24 -4.66 -14.31
CA ASP A 136 4.31 -5.96 -14.99
C ASP A 136 3.06 -6.28 -15.81
N ILE A 137 1.87 -5.98 -15.28
CA ILE A 137 0.60 -6.28 -15.95
C ILE A 137 0.20 -5.23 -16.98
N THR A 138 0.97 -4.12 -17.07
CA THR A 138 0.67 -3.01 -17.97
C THR A 138 1.55 -3.03 -19.20
N PRO A 139 0.98 -2.86 -20.43
CA PRO A 139 1.74 -2.69 -21.65
C PRO A 139 2.80 -1.59 -21.53
N SER A 140 3.97 -1.79 -22.12
CA SER A 140 5.11 -0.87 -22.02
C SER A 140 4.77 0.55 -22.49
N SER A 141 3.90 0.67 -23.49
CA SER A 141 3.41 1.95 -24.05
C SER A 141 2.56 2.76 -23.07
N ARG A 142 1.98 2.13 -22.03
CA ARG A 142 1.03 2.75 -21.09
C ARG A 142 1.45 2.70 -19.62
N ARG A 143 2.69 2.30 -19.31
CA ARG A 143 3.18 2.19 -17.93
C ARG A 143 3.12 3.49 -17.15
N GLY A 144 3.45 4.62 -17.80
CA GLY A 144 3.38 5.93 -17.16
C GLY A 144 1.96 6.29 -16.74
N GLU A 145 0.98 6.03 -17.60
CA GLU A 145 -0.44 6.24 -17.32
C GLU A 145 -0.93 5.33 -16.17
N ALA A 146 -0.53 4.05 -16.20
CA ALA A 146 -0.90 3.08 -15.15
C ALA A 146 -0.38 3.49 -13.77
N VAL A 147 0.89 3.89 -13.68
CA VAL A 147 1.49 4.37 -12.43
C VAL A 147 0.85 5.68 -11.98
N GLY A 148 0.47 6.55 -12.92
CA GLY A 148 -0.28 7.78 -12.63
C GLY A 148 -1.63 7.51 -11.94
N TYR A 149 -2.44 6.60 -12.48
CA TYR A 149 -3.71 6.21 -11.83
C TYR A 149 -3.48 5.49 -10.49
N TYR A 150 -2.43 4.66 -10.38
CA TYR A 150 -2.07 4.03 -9.13
C TYR A 150 -1.73 5.05 -8.03
N GLY A 151 -0.97 6.11 -8.38
CA GLY A 151 -0.68 7.24 -7.49
C GLY A 151 -1.92 8.08 -7.17
N LEU A 152 -2.85 8.24 -8.12
CA LEU A 152 -4.11 8.95 -7.90
C LEU A 152 -4.97 8.27 -6.83
N MET A 153 -5.01 6.93 -6.80
CA MET A 153 -5.69 6.18 -5.74
C MET A 153 -5.08 6.47 -4.35
N ASN A 154 -3.76 6.59 -4.25
CA ASN A 154 -3.08 6.95 -3.01
C ASN A 154 -3.49 8.35 -2.53
N ASN A 155 -3.48 9.33 -3.44
CA ASN A 155 -3.84 10.72 -3.13
C ASN A 155 -5.31 10.83 -2.72
N THR A 156 -6.20 10.08 -3.37
CA THR A 156 -7.62 10.01 -3.00
C THR A 156 -7.78 9.44 -1.59
N ALA A 157 -7.11 8.34 -1.27
CA ALA A 157 -7.11 7.75 0.06
C ALA A 157 -6.55 8.71 1.13
N MET A 158 -5.46 9.43 0.81
CA MET A 158 -4.85 10.43 1.68
C MET A 158 -5.78 11.61 1.97
N SER A 159 -6.60 11.99 1.00
CA SER A 159 -7.52 13.14 1.14
C SER A 159 -8.74 12.78 2.01
N PHE A 160 -9.34 11.61 1.80
CA PHE A 160 -10.56 11.22 2.50
C PHE A 160 -10.33 10.43 3.80
N GLY A 161 -9.24 9.66 3.88
CA GLY A 161 -8.96 8.79 5.04
C GLY A 161 -8.94 9.54 6.37
N PRO A 162 -8.12 10.60 6.54
CA PRO A 162 -8.03 11.33 7.80
C PRO A 162 -9.35 11.99 8.22
N MET A 163 -10.09 12.55 7.26
CA MET A 163 -11.37 13.20 7.51
C MET A 163 -12.39 12.19 8.07
N ILE A 164 -12.49 11.03 7.45
CA ILE A 164 -13.41 9.98 7.89
C ILE A 164 -12.94 9.38 9.22
N GLY A 165 -11.64 9.17 9.42
CA GLY A 165 -11.07 8.66 10.66
C GLY A 165 -11.36 9.54 11.86
N LEU A 166 -11.17 10.85 11.73
CA LEU A 166 -11.49 11.81 12.80
C LEU A 166 -13.00 11.91 13.04
N PHE A 167 -13.79 11.96 11.99
CA PHE A 167 -15.26 11.97 12.14
C PHE A 167 -15.79 10.75 12.92
N MET A 168 -15.24 9.56 12.63
CA MET A 168 -15.59 8.34 13.37
C MET A 168 -15.14 8.40 14.83
N HIS A 169 -13.97 8.96 15.11
CA HIS A 169 -13.48 9.12 16.48
C HIS A 169 -14.33 10.08 17.29
N ASP A 170 -14.79 11.19 16.69
CA ASP A 170 -15.59 12.20 17.39
C ASP A 170 -17.06 11.78 17.63
N THR A 171 -17.53 10.76 16.89
CA THR A 171 -18.93 10.28 16.97
C THR A 171 -19.12 9.00 17.77
N CYS A 172 -18.04 8.28 18.10
CA CYS A 172 -18.07 7.01 18.84
C CYS A 172 -17.39 7.11 20.19
#